data_a55d75a9fbf0f6b23cc97cc0ae82497a
#
_entry.id   a55d75a9fbf0f6b23cc97cc0ae82497a
#
_cell.length_a   1.000
_cell.length_b   1.000
_cell.length_c   1.000
_cell.angle_alpha   90.00
_cell.angle_beta   90.00
_cell.angle_gamma   90.00
#
_symmetry.space_group_name_H-M   'P 1'
#
loop_
_entity.id
_entity.type
_entity.pdbx_description
1 polymer ?
#
loop_
_entity_poly.entity_id
_entity_poly.type
_entity_poly.pdbx_seq_one_letter_code
_entity_poly.pdbx_strand_id
1 'polypeptide(L)'
;MITDAGVLKVGDFGQARPLVATEGEKSDFSHQISTRWYRSPELLFGARSYTTAIDLWAVGVVLAEILHAYVLFEGRSDIEQLLVVFKKMGSPTAERFPSAAATPDFPKICFKAMEPLPLAEVCPRADAAALELIGTILVLEPTRRATAARANCS
;
A
#
# COMPACT_ATOMS: atom_id res chain seq x y z
N MET A 1 -6.80 5.45 -16.07
CA MET A 1 -6.84 5.88 -17.49
C MET A 1 -6.93 7.39 -17.53
N ILE A 2 -6.27 8.03 -18.47
CA ILE A 2 -6.37 9.49 -18.68
C ILE A 2 -7.04 9.70 -20.02
N THR A 3 -8.06 10.56 -20.07
CA THR A 3 -8.74 10.92 -21.33
C THR A 3 -7.90 11.94 -22.11
N ASP A 4 -8.22 12.15 -23.39
CA ASP A 4 -7.57 13.18 -24.21
C ASP A 4 -7.71 14.60 -23.65
N ALA A 5 -8.75 14.83 -22.84
CA ALA A 5 -8.96 16.08 -22.10
C ALA A 5 -8.20 16.16 -20.77
N GLY A 6 -7.31 15.20 -20.46
CA GLY A 6 -6.52 15.15 -19.22
C GLY A 6 -7.31 14.71 -17.98
N VAL A 7 -8.52 14.18 -18.13
CA VAL A 7 -9.34 13.74 -16.99
C VAL A 7 -8.93 12.32 -16.58
N LEU A 8 -8.55 12.16 -15.31
CA LEU A 8 -8.26 10.85 -14.70
C LEU A 8 -9.56 10.09 -14.45
N LYS A 9 -9.62 8.84 -14.90
CA LYS A 9 -10.73 7.91 -14.65
C LYS A 9 -10.22 6.59 -14.10
N VAL A 10 -10.90 6.10 -13.07
CA VAL A 10 -10.70 4.73 -12.56
C VAL A 10 -11.32 3.75 -13.57
N GLY A 11 -10.61 2.67 -13.87
CA GLY A 11 -11.06 1.65 -14.85
C GLY A 11 -10.48 0.29 -14.48
N ASP A 12 -10.85 -0.73 -15.28
CA ASP A 12 -10.46 -2.14 -15.07
C ASP A 12 -11.01 -2.71 -13.76
N PHE A 13 -12.33 -2.84 -13.69
CA PHE A 13 -13.03 -3.38 -12.52
C PHE A 13 -13.06 -4.92 -12.47
N GLY A 14 -12.25 -5.62 -13.28
CA GLY A 14 -12.22 -7.09 -13.34
C GLY A 14 -11.89 -7.77 -12.02
N GLN A 15 -11.13 -7.10 -11.16
CA GLN A 15 -10.78 -7.58 -9.82
C GLN A 15 -11.55 -6.87 -8.70
N ALA A 16 -12.43 -5.92 -9.02
CA ALA A 16 -13.20 -5.20 -8.02
C ALA A 16 -14.19 -6.14 -7.30
N ARG A 17 -14.35 -5.93 -6.01
CA ARG A 17 -15.29 -6.67 -5.18
C ARG A 17 -16.07 -5.70 -4.27
N PRO A 18 -17.37 -5.93 -4.03
CA PRO A 18 -18.11 -5.19 -3.02
C PRO A 18 -17.52 -5.44 -1.63
N LEU A 19 -17.40 -4.40 -0.84
CA LEU A 19 -16.96 -4.49 0.57
C LEU A 19 -18.12 -4.73 1.54
N VAL A 20 -19.34 -4.95 1.03
CA VAL A 20 -20.51 -5.24 1.86
C VAL A 20 -20.31 -6.65 2.41
N ALA A 21 -19.79 -6.74 3.65
CA ALA A 21 -19.92 -7.95 4.43
C ALA A 21 -21.40 -8.10 4.77
N THR A 22 -22.07 -9.08 4.19
CA THR A 22 -23.30 -9.63 4.76
C THR A 22 -22.94 -10.11 6.17
N GLU A 23 -23.71 -9.71 7.19
CA GLU A 23 -23.45 -10.13 8.59
C GLU A 23 -23.29 -11.65 8.63
N GLY A 24 -22.10 -12.13 9.06
CA GLY A 24 -21.80 -13.55 9.21
C GLY A 24 -20.89 -14.15 8.13
N GLU A 25 -20.65 -13.53 6.98
CA GLU A 25 -19.67 -13.99 6.00
C GLU A 25 -18.28 -13.43 6.33
N LYS A 26 -17.35 -14.33 6.66
CA LYS A 26 -15.92 -14.00 6.63
C LYS A 26 -15.55 -13.72 5.20
N SER A 27 -15.19 -12.48 4.90
CA SER A 27 -14.64 -12.10 3.60
C SER A 27 -13.33 -12.84 3.36
N ASP A 28 -13.39 -13.96 2.64
CA ASP A 28 -12.22 -14.72 2.19
C ASP A 28 -11.85 -14.23 0.78
N PHE A 29 -11.16 -13.10 0.72
CA PHE A 29 -10.72 -12.51 -0.53
C PHE A 29 -9.40 -13.12 -1.01
N SER A 30 -9.14 -13.08 -2.32
CA SER A 30 -7.83 -13.44 -2.87
C SER A 30 -6.78 -12.39 -2.47
N HIS A 31 -5.62 -12.85 -1.99
CA HIS A 31 -4.48 -11.98 -1.72
C HIS A 31 -3.63 -11.69 -2.98
N GLN A 32 -3.78 -12.51 -4.04
CA GLN A 32 -3.04 -12.37 -5.31
C GLN A 32 -3.77 -11.45 -6.29
N ILE A 33 -4.19 -10.28 -5.84
CA ILE A 33 -4.81 -9.25 -6.65
C ILE A 33 -3.81 -8.14 -6.96
N SER A 34 -4.07 -7.37 -8.00
CA SER A 34 -3.26 -6.26 -8.52
C SER A 34 -1.81 -6.64 -8.90
N THR A 35 -1.17 -5.76 -9.64
CA THR A 35 0.26 -5.86 -9.96
C THR A 35 1.08 -5.75 -8.66
N ARG A 36 2.06 -6.65 -8.48
CA ARG A 36 2.84 -6.78 -7.24
C ARG A 36 3.46 -5.47 -6.75
N TRP A 37 3.97 -4.63 -7.63
CA TRP A 37 4.64 -3.37 -7.28
C TRP A 37 3.75 -2.38 -6.52
N TYR A 38 2.42 -2.48 -6.71
CA TYR A 38 1.40 -1.63 -6.06
C TYR A 38 0.66 -2.35 -4.93
N ARG A 39 1.03 -3.61 -4.67
CA ARG A 39 0.37 -4.44 -3.66
C ARG A 39 0.77 -4.01 -2.25
N SER A 40 -0.19 -3.88 -1.36
CA SER A 40 0.04 -3.47 0.02
C SER A 40 0.72 -4.58 0.85
N PRO A 41 1.46 -4.24 1.92
CA PRO A 41 2.19 -5.21 2.73
C PRO A 41 1.33 -6.32 3.31
N GLU A 42 0.11 -6.02 3.75
CA GLU A 42 -0.83 -7.03 4.27
C GLU A 42 -1.20 -8.08 3.22
N LEU A 43 -1.40 -7.66 1.95
CA LEU A 43 -1.64 -8.60 0.86
C LEU A 43 -0.41 -9.45 0.54
N LEU A 44 0.78 -8.86 0.60
CA LEU A 44 2.04 -9.58 0.40
C LEU A 44 2.31 -10.60 1.50
N PHE A 45 1.77 -10.38 2.72
CA PHE A 45 1.75 -11.35 3.81
C PHE A 45 0.57 -12.33 3.76
N GLY A 46 -0.17 -12.36 2.66
CA GLY A 46 -1.24 -13.34 2.42
C GLY A 46 -2.56 -13.02 3.12
N ALA A 47 -2.80 -11.78 3.53
CA ALA A 47 -4.08 -11.42 4.14
C ALA A 47 -5.24 -11.68 3.19
N ARG A 48 -6.31 -12.32 3.69
CA ARG A 48 -7.54 -12.63 2.97
C ARG A 48 -8.73 -11.80 3.45
N SER A 49 -8.59 -11.14 4.59
CA SER A 49 -9.54 -10.14 5.09
C SER A 49 -8.85 -8.78 5.08
N TYR A 50 -9.33 -7.88 4.24
CA TYR A 50 -8.76 -6.54 4.04
C TYR A 50 -9.86 -5.54 3.67
N THR A 51 -9.54 -4.27 3.71
CA THR A 51 -10.45 -3.16 3.47
C THR A 51 -10.02 -2.32 2.27
N THR A 52 -10.70 -1.21 1.98
CA THR A 52 -10.28 -0.20 1.00
C THR A 52 -8.89 0.39 1.27
N ALA A 53 -8.30 0.13 2.42
CA ALA A 53 -6.94 0.58 2.74
C ALA A 53 -5.89 0.05 1.76
N ILE A 54 -6.14 -1.10 1.10
CA ILE A 54 -5.25 -1.63 0.06
C ILE A 54 -5.22 -0.73 -1.17
N ASP A 55 -6.38 -0.15 -1.54
CA ASP A 55 -6.49 0.77 -2.69
C ASP A 55 -5.76 2.08 -2.38
N LEU A 56 -5.88 2.58 -1.15
CA LEU A 56 -5.16 3.79 -0.72
C LEU A 56 -3.64 3.59 -0.77
N TRP A 57 -3.13 2.44 -0.36
CA TRP A 57 -1.72 2.11 -0.53
C TRP A 57 -1.30 2.20 -2.01
N ALA A 58 -2.06 1.57 -2.92
CA ALA A 58 -1.80 1.60 -4.35
C ALA A 58 -1.82 3.05 -4.90
N VAL A 59 -2.77 3.87 -4.46
CA VAL A 59 -2.83 5.31 -4.82
C VAL A 59 -1.57 6.04 -4.34
N GLY A 60 -1.11 5.80 -3.12
CA GLY A 60 0.13 6.40 -2.60
C GLY A 60 1.36 6.02 -3.40
N VAL A 61 1.47 4.74 -3.80
CA VAL A 61 2.58 4.26 -4.65
C VAL A 61 2.53 4.91 -6.03
N VAL A 62 1.35 4.97 -6.67
CA VAL A 62 1.16 5.61 -7.99
C VAL A 62 1.46 7.11 -7.92
N LEU A 63 1.02 7.81 -6.88
CA LEU A 63 1.32 9.23 -6.68
C LEU A 63 2.83 9.46 -6.57
N ALA A 64 3.51 8.68 -5.76
CA ALA A 64 4.96 8.75 -5.64
C ALA A 64 5.67 8.45 -6.96
N GLU A 65 5.19 7.48 -7.74
CA GLU A 65 5.71 7.13 -9.06
C GLU A 65 5.53 8.27 -10.06
N ILE A 66 4.37 8.95 -10.09
CA ILE A 66 4.13 10.11 -10.95
C ILE A 66 5.12 11.23 -10.65
N LEU A 67 5.39 11.50 -9.38
CA LEU A 67 6.34 12.54 -8.94
C LEU A 67 7.79 12.16 -9.22
N HIS A 68 8.10 10.88 -9.17
CA HIS A 68 9.46 10.35 -9.31
C HIS A 68 9.83 10.01 -10.75
N ALA A 69 8.84 9.71 -11.60
CA ALA A 69 8.98 9.18 -12.95
C ALA A 69 9.62 7.77 -13.03
N TYR A 70 9.63 7.00 -11.93
CA TYR A 70 9.99 5.57 -11.91
C TYR A 70 9.33 4.83 -10.74
N VAL A 71 9.24 3.50 -10.86
CA VAL A 71 8.56 2.63 -9.92
C VAL A 71 9.12 2.78 -8.50
N LEU A 72 8.24 3.03 -7.53
CA LEU A 72 8.66 3.23 -6.14
C LEU A 72 9.15 1.93 -5.50
N PHE A 73 8.41 0.83 -5.69
CA PHE A 73 8.71 -0.47 -5.11
C PHE A 73 8.71 -1.55 -6.20
N GLU A 74 9.88 -1.98 -6.66
CA GLU A 74 10.03 -2.97 -7.72
C GLU A 74 10.62 -4.27 -7.17
N GLY A 75 9.76 -5.26 -6.89
CA GLY A 75 10.14 -6.61 -6.46
C GLY A 75 9.72 -7.67 -7.46
N ARG A 76 10.55 -8.72 -7.62
CA ARG A 76 10.33 -9.84 -8.55
C ARG A 76 9.53 -10.97 -7.92
N SER A 77 9.49 -11.03 -6.58
CA SER A 77 8.70 -11.96 -5.79
C SER A 77 8.01 -11.21 -4.65
N ASP A 78 7.04 -11.83 -3.96
CA ASP A 78 6.33 -11.19 -2.85
C ASP A 78 7.29 -10.90 -1.68
N ILE A 79 8.25 -11.79 -1.43
CA ILE A 79 9.30 -11.59 -0.40
C ILE A 79 10.23 -10.44 -0.79
N GLU A 80 10.66 -10.38 -2.05
CA GLU A 80 11.50 -9.28 -2.54
C GLU A 80 10.73 -7.95 -2.52
N GLN A 81 9.44 -7.96 -2.85
CA GLN A 81 8.57 -6.80 -2.77
C GLN A 81 8.50 -6.27 -1.33
N LEU A 82 8.27 -7.15 -0.35
CA LEU A 82 8.30 -6.78 1.07
C LEU A 82 9.65 -6.19 1.47
N LEU A 83 10.76 -6.82 1.02
CA LEU A 83 12.10 -6.33 1.30
C LEU A 83 12.34 -4.92 0.74
N VAL A 84 11.89 -4.64 -0.49
CA VAL A 84 12.01 -3.33 -1.12
C VAL A 84 11.18 -2.29 -0.38
N VAL A 85 9.96 -2.65 0.02
CA VAL A 85 9.11 -1.78 0.86
C VAL A 85 9.80 -1.47 2.19
N PHE A 86 10.30 -2.48 2.90
CA PHE A 86 10.90 -2.28 4.23
C PHE A 86 12.25 -1.57 4.21
N LYS A 87 13.00 -1.66 3.12
CA LYS A 87 14.20 -0.83 2.93
C LYS A 87 13.91 0.66 2.91
N LYS A 88 12.71 1.06 2.49
CA LYS A 88 12.29 2.48 2.44
C LYS A 88 11.43 2.86 3.64
N MET A 89 10.47 2.01 4.00
CA MET A 89 9.46 2.30 5.03
C MET A 89 9.86 1.82 6.44
N GLY A 90 11.01 1.13 6.57
CA GLY A 90 11.43 0.45 7.80
C GLY A 90 10.75 -0.91 8.00
N SER A 91 11.36 -1.74 8.87
CA SER A 91 10.84 -3.08 9.18
C SER A 91 9.49 -3.04 9.88
N PRO A 92 8.65 -4.07 9.69
CA PRO A 92 7.38 -4.21 10.39
C PRO A 92 7.62 -4.57 11.86
N THR A 93 7.57 -3.57 12.73
CA THR A 93 7.57 -3.79 14.19
C THR A 93 6.14 -3.88 14.70
N ALA A 94 5.94 -4.42 15.92
CA ALA A 94 4.64 -4.46 16.57
C ALA A 94 4.00 -3.07 16.73
N GLU A 95 4.79 -2.02 16.76
CA GLU A 95 4.31 -0.63 16.82
C GLU A 95 3.90 -0.11 15.44
N ARG A 96 4.70 -0.37 14.40
CA ARG A 96 4.49 0.17 13.05
C ARG A 96 3.46 -0.63 12.24
N PHE A 97 3.35 -1.94 12.51
CA PHE A 97 2.44 -2.84 11.80
C PHE A 97 1.87 -3.90 12.75
N PRO A 98 1.08 -3.49 13.75
CA PRO A 98 0.51 -4.40 14.75
C PRO A 98 -0.35 -5.51 14.14
N SER A 99 -1.09 -5.23 13.06
CA SER A 99 -1.93 -6.22 12.41
C SER A 99 -1.16 -7.27 11.58
N ALA A 100 0.14 -7.09 11.33
CA ALA A 100 0.96 -8.05 10.58
C ALA A 100 0.95 -9.44 11.20
N ALA A 101 0.98 -9.52 12.54
CA ALA A 101 0.99 -10.80 13.27
C ALA A 101 -0.25 -11.68 12.99
N ALA A 102 -1.36 -11.08 12.56
CA ALA A 102 -2.59 -11.81 12.19
C ALA A 102 -2.58 -12.31 10.72
N THR A 103 -1.56 -11.96 9.93
CA THR A 103 -1.47 -12.39 8.53
C THR A 103 -0.82 -13.78 8.42
N PRO A 104 -1.20 -14.60 7.41
CA PRO A 104 -0.77 -16.00 7.31
C PRO A 104 0.74 -16.21 7.15
N ASP A 105 1.44 -15.29 6.48
CA ASP A 105 2.83 -15.47 6.09
C ASP A 105 3.83 -14.67 6.94
N PHE A 106 3.38 -13.69 7.71
CA PHE A 106 4.25 -12.90 8.57
C PHE A 106 5.08 -13.76 9.56
N PRO A 107 4.49 -14.75 10.28
CA PRO A 107 5.27 -15.59 11.20
C PRO A 107 6.32 -16.47 10.53
N LYS A 108 6.24 -16.66 9.22
CA LYS A 108 7.13 -17.54 8.44
C LYS A 108 8.35 -16.81 7.89
N ILE A 109 8.35 -15.47 7.94
CA ILE A 109 9.37 -14.64 7.28
C ILE A 109 10.03 -13.75 8.33
N CYS A 110 11.36 -13.77 8.36
CA CYS A 110 12.15 -12.90 9.22
C CYS A 110 12.92 -11.90 8.36
N PHE A 111 12.78 -10.62 8.64
CA PHE A 111 13.56 -9.56 8.02
C PHE A 111 14.57 -8.99 9.02
N LYS A 112 15.76 -8.64 8.50
CA LYS A 112 16.71 -7.85 9.28
C LYS A 112 16.07 -6.52 9.65
N ALA A 113 16.30 -6.03 10.87
CA ALA A 113 15.83 -4.72 11.28
C ALA A 113 16.37 -3.62 10.37
N MET A 114 15.48 -2.78 9.88
CA MET A 114 15.75 -1.64 9.02
C MET A 114 14.99 -0.43 9.55
N GLU A 115 15.69 0.70 9.68
CA GLU A 115 15.03 1.96 9.99
C GLU A 115 14.38 2.54 8.74
N PRO A 116 13.26 3.29 8.89
CA PRO A 116 12.62 3.97 7.77
C PRO A 116 13.51 5.10 7.26
N LEU A 117 13.57 5.26 5.95
CA LEU A 117 14.16 6.45 5.35
C LEU A 117 13.23 7.65 5.55
N PRO A 118 13.77 8.86 5.69
CA PRO A 118 12.98 10.07 5.58
C PRO A 118 12.18 10.10 4.27
N LEU A 119 10.91 10.47 4.32
CA LEU A 119 10.05 10.43 3.14
C LEU A 119 10.56 11.34 2.00
N ALA A 120 11.24 12.42 2.35
CA ALA A 120 11.92 13.30 1.38
C ALA A 120 13.07 12.61 0.63
N GLU A 121 13.69 11.58 1.20
CA GLU A 121 14.67 10.75 0.50
C GLU A 121 13.99 9.68 -0.36
N VAL A 122 12.84 9.19 0.08
CA VAL A 122 12.01 8.24 -0.67
C VAL A 122 11.37 8.90 -1.89
N CYS A 123 10.93 10.16 -1.78
CA CYS A 123 10.26 10.95 -2.81
C CYS A 123 10.93 12.33 -2.97
N PRO A 124 12.17 12.43 -3.47
CA PRO A 124 12.95 13.68 -3.46
C PRO A 124 12.43 14.76 -4.42
N ARG A 125 11.46 14.45 -5.28
CA ARG A 125 10.83 15.43 -6.17
C ARG A 125 9.47 15.91 -5.67
N ALA A 126 8.98 15.36 -4.56
CA ALA A 126 7.72 15.78 -3.96
C ALA A 126 7.92 17.07 -3.18
N ASP A 127 7.00 18.02 -3.31
CA ASP A 127 6.94 19.19 -2.45
C ASP A 127 6.40 18.83 -1.05
N ALA A 128 6.35 19.79 -0.16
CA ALA A 128 5.93 19.56 1.23
C ALA A 128 4.49 19.02 1.32
N ALA A 129 3.57 19.53 0.50
CA ALA A 129 2.18 19.09 0.49
C ALA A 129 2.05 17.65 -0.02
N ALA A 130 2.76 17.31 -1.09
CA ALA A 130 2.79 15.94 -1.62
C ALA A 130 3.43 14.96 -0.63
N LEU A 131 4.51 15.35 0.07
CA LEU A 131 5.13 14.53 1.12
C LEU A 131 4.18 14.29 2.29
N GLU A 132 3.44 15.31 2.73
CA GLU A 132 2.44 15.18 3.78
C GLU A 132 1.35 14.19 3.36
N LEU A 133 0.76 14.36 2.17
CA LEU A 133 -0.26 13.46 1.64
C LEU A 133 0.26 12.01 1.53
N ILE A 134 1.41 11.80 0.89
CA ILE A 134 2.01 10.47 0.73
C ILE A 134 2.27 9.84 2.11
N GLY A 135 2.75 10.62 3.08
CA GLY A 135 3.02 10.16 4.45
C GLY A 135 1.78 9.71 5.20
N THR A 136 0.60 10.25 4.89
CA THR A 136 -0.68 9.77 5.47
C THR A 136 -1.19 8.49 4.82
N ILE A 137 -0.79 8.20 3.59
CA ILE A 137 -1.27 7.06 2.79
C ILE A 137 -0.30 5.88 2.85
N LEU A 138 1.01 6.11 2.66
CA LEU A 138 2.04 5.07 2.72
C LEU A 138 2.41 4.74 4.17
N VAL A 139 1.48 4.13 4.88
CA VAL A 139 1.64 3.65 6.26
C VAL A 139 1.50 2.13 6.25
N LEU A 140 2.40 1.40 6.96
CA LEU A 140 2.39 -0.06 6.98
C LEU A 140 1.09 -0.61 7.57
N GLU A 141 0.62 -0.03 8.69
CA GLU A 141 -0.62 -0.43 9.35
C GLU A 141 -1.86 0.07 8.57
N PRO A 142 -2.70 -0.83 8.02
CA PRO A 142 -3.85 -0.45 7.20
C PRO A 142 -4.85 0.48 7.91
N THR A 143 -5.06 0.28 9.21
CA THR A 143 -6.02 1.06 10.02
C THR A 143 -5.55 2.48 10.30
N ARG A 144 -4.28 2.78 10.09
CA ARG A 144 -3.68 4.11 10.26
C ARG A 144 -3.56 4.88 8.95
N ARG A 145 -3.83 4.26 7.81
CA ARG A 145 -3.84 4.96 6.50
C ARG A 145 -4.99 5.95 6.44
N ALA A 146 -4.75 7.10 5.81
CA ALA A 146 -5.81 8.05 5.53
C ALA A 146 -6.93 7.38 4.70
N THR A 147 -8.16 7.79 4.91
CA THR A 147 -9.27 7.44 4.02
C THR A 147 -9.28 8.36 2.80
N ALA A 148 -9.91 7.92 1.69
CA ALA A 148 -10.04 8.76 0.50
C ALA A 148 -10.69 10.14 0.81
N ALA A 149 -11.67 10.18 1.72
CA ALA A 149 -12.29 11.42 2.15
C ALA A 149 -11.32 12.37 2.84
N ARG A 150 -10.42 11.84 3.71
CA ARG A 150 -9.39 12.67 4.39
C ARG A 150 -8.30 13.12 3.42
N ALA A 151 -7.86 12.25 2.54
CA ALA A 151 -6.83 12.57 1.54
C ALA A 151 -7.27 13.67 0.54
N ASN A 152 -8.59 13.83 0.33
CA ASN A 152 -9.13 14.88 -0.56
C ASN A 152 -9.30 16.24 0.13
N CYS A 153 -9.09 16.32 1.44
CA CYS A 153 -9.21 17.56 2.24
C CYS A 153 -7.83 18.15 2.61
N SER A 154 -6.74 17.49 2.22
CA SER A 154 -5.37 17.94 2.42
C SER A 154 -4.86 18.61 1.17
#